data_df385c6f669e056e0fb250bc98fd0e48
#
_entry.id   df385c6f669e056e0fb250bc98fd0e48
#
_cell.length_a   1.000
_cell.length_b   1.000
_cell.length_c   1.000
_cell.angle_alpha   90.00
_cell.angle_beta   90.00
_cell.angle_gamma   90.00
#
_symmetry.space_group_name_H-M   'P 1'
#
loop_
_entity.id
_entity.type
_entity.pdbx_description
1 polymer ?
#
loop_
_entity_poly.entity_id
_entity_poly.type
_entity_poly.pdbx_seq_one_letter_code
_entity_poly.pdbx_strand_id
1 'polypeptide(L)'
;MSRPRAEWVLPASMLLGTFAWSFVYVSLPFHIQKMSSLDPAATLRWTGWILGISPLITVLTAPISGRLGEHIDPKRGFIAVQAFQGLGFLGMAAARTLPEMLVARMLLGLMGAVSTFAFIMVGRSGGDVRRQVSYIQSGMTLGQVLGPAAGALVAARVGFRLSFVLGAVMLWACSALVSWGVPPGQPRDPKAAPARPTSVRELATVSLVVLAGSTQIFFLTSILPQILPPLGVATESTLEVGGVLIFATGVAASLGAMAAPRLAELLGDRQAVRWFLLGSSLFLATLAVAGNVWAFGALRFLQVLCIAPVFPLAVAAIAQRASGGAIGFVNSSRIGAAFIGPVLATTLLSSLPPAAVYLVLAALGLAVVPLVARLDRRPRFRDDPGGGVTA
;
A
#
# COMPACT_ATOMS: atom_id res chain seq x y z
N MET A 1 14.25 7.50 -34.13
CA MET A 1 13.71 6.12 -34.05
C MET A 1 13.12 5.94 -32.64
N SER A 2 11.81 5.89 -32.53
CA SER A 2 11.09 5.69 -31.27
C SER A 2 11.49 4.33 -30.67
N ARG A 3 11.89 4.31 -29.41
CA ARG A 3 12.24 3.09 -28.69
C ARG A 3 10.97 2.51 -28.04
N PRO A 4 10.18 1.67 -28.73
CA PRO A 4 8.95 1.11 -28.18
C PRO A 4 9.22 0.22 -26.96
N ARG A 5 10.47 -0.20 -26.74
CA ARG A 5 10.86 -1.07 -25.62
C ARG A 5 10.82 -0.39 -24.25
N ALA A 6 11.20 0.89 -24.16
CA ALA A 6 11.26 1.59 -22.87
C ALA A 6 9.87 1.81 -22.22
N GLU A 7 8.83 2.02 -23.02
CA GLU A 7 7.46 2.26 -22.54
C GLU A 7 6.86 1.06 -21.82
N TRP A 8 7.25 -0.16 -22.16
CA TRP A 8 6.73 -1.38 -21.57
C TRP A 8 7.64 -1.98 -20.49
N VAL A 9 8.95 -1.71 -20.57
CA VAL A 9 9.92 -2.26 -19.62
C VAL A 9 9.66 -1.78 -18.20
N LEU A 10 9.39 -0.50 -18.02
CA LEU A 10 9.18 0.06 -16.67
C LEU A 10 7.87 -0.42 -16.05
N PRO A 11 6.71 -0.41 -16.73
CA PRO A 11 5.49 -1.04 -16.23
C PRO A 11 5.65 -2.53 -15.92
N ALA A 12 6.31 -3.30 -16.79
CA ALA A 12 6.56 -4.73 -16.57
C ALA A 12 7.46 -4.98 -15.34
N SER A 13 8.51 -4.18 -15.16
CA SER A 13 9.37 -4.25 -13.98
C SER A 13 8.61 -3.90 -12.70
N MET A 14 7.73 -2.90 -12.74
CA MET A 14 6.91 -2.53 -11.57
C MET A 14 5.85 -3.58 -11.25
N LEU A 15 5.27 -4.24 -12.27
CA LEU A 15 4.41 -5.41 -12.08
C LEU A 15 5.18 -6.52 -11.37
N LEU A 16 6.32 -6.92 -11.90
CA LEU A 16 7.12 -8.01 -11.36
C LEU A 16 7.63 -7.69 -9.95
N GLY A 17 8.07 -6.46 -9.70
CA GLY A 17 8.53 -6.02 -8.38
C GLY A 17 7.44 -6.02 -7.32
N THR A 18 6.25 -5.50 -7.63
CA THR A 18 5.10 -5.52 -6.71
C THR A 18 4.52 -6.92 -6.54
N PHE A 19 4.56 -7.74 -7.59
CA PHE A 19 4.23 -9.16 -7.51
C PHE A 19 5.17 -9.88 -6.53
N ALA A 20 6.50 -9.71 -6.65
CA ALA A 20 7.47 -10.32 -5.76
C ALA A 20 7.25 -9.94 -4.28
N TRP A 21 6.97 -8.66 -4.01
CA TRP A 21 6.64 -8.19 -2.66
C TRP A 21 5.37 -8.83 -2.11
N SER A 22 4.28 -8.83 -2.89
CA SER A 22 3.00 -9.38 -2.46
C SER A 22 3.03 -10.90 -2.35
N PHE A 23 3.79 -11.56 -3.23
CA PHE A 23 4.08 -12.98 -3.24
C PHE A 23 4.72 -13.45 -1.91
N VAL A 24 5.70 -12.70 -1.41
CA VAL A 24 6.38 -13.03 -0.15
C VAL A 24 5.55 -12.61 1.06
N TYR A 25 4.86 -11.48 0.98
CA TYR A 25 4.20 -10.84 2.12
C TYR A 25 3.09 -11.69 2.73
N VAL A 26 2.29 -12.41 1.92
CA VAL A 26 1.18 -13.22 2.41
C VAL A 26 1.63 -14.44 3.20
N SER A 27 2.77 -15.03 2.83
CA SER A 27 3.31 -16.23 3.50
C SER A 27 4.08 -15.92 4.78
N LEU A 28 4.47 -14.68 4.99
CA LEU A 28 5.33 -14.26 6.11
C LEU A 28 4.72 -14.51 7.50
N PRO A 29 3.45 -14.19 7.80
CA PRO A 29 2.85 -14.49 9.11
C PRO A 29 2.86 -15.99 9.44
N PHE A 30 2.59 -16.83 8.45
CA PHE A 30 2.61 -18.29 8.61
C PHE A 30 4.04 -18.81 8.87
N HIS A 31 5.03 -18.22 8.20
CA HIS A 31 6.44 -18.56 8.44
C HIS A 31 6.88 -18.15 9.84
N ILE A 32 6.50 -16.95 10.30
CA ILE A 32 6.80 -16.45 11.64
C ILE A 32 6.19 -17.38 12.68
N GLN A 33 4.93 -17.78 12.52
CA GLN A 33 4.26 -18.72 13.42
C GLN A 33 5.00 -20.07 13.49
N LYS A 34 5.44 -20.60 12.35
CA LYS A 34 6.18 -21.86 12.29
C LYS A 34 7.58 -21.77 12.89
N MET A 35 8.22 -20.60 12.82
CA MET A 35 9.59 -20.38 13.30
C MET A 35 9.64 -20.04 14.79
N SER A 36 8.55 -19.50 15.33
CA SER A 36 8.49 -19.02 16.72
C SER A 36 8.44 -20.19 17.72
N SER A 37 9.25 -20.09 18.74
CA SER A 37 9.18 -20.92 19.96
C SER A 37 8.53 -20.21 21.15
N LEU A 38 8.02 -18.97 20.92
CA LEU A 38 7.37 -18.16 21.94
C LEU A 38 5.91 -18.56 22.10
N ASP A 39 5.29 -18.07 23.17
CA ASP A 39 3.84 -18.20 23.36
C ASP A 39 3.05 -17.51 22.22
N PRO A 40 1.79 -17.90 22.01
CA PRO A 40 0.99 -17.36 20.91
C PRO A 40 0.84 -15.84 20.93
N ALA A 41 0.71 -15.21 22.11
CA ALA A 41 0.53 -13.77 22.24
C ALA A 41 1.84 -13.01 21.89
N ALA A 42 2.98 -13.51 22.36
CA ALA A 42 4.29 -12.94 21.99
C ALA A 42 4.57 -13.12 20.49
N THR A 43 4.26 -14.30 19.93
CA THR A 43 4.40 -14.56 18.48
C THR A 43 3.57 -13.60 17.64
N LEU A 44 2.33 -13.31 18.06
CA LEU A 44 1.48 -12.32 17.38
C LEU A 44 2.10 -10.92 17.40
N ARG A 45 2.58 -10.46 18.55
CA ARG A 45 3.25 -9.16 18.66
C ARG A 45 4.46 -9.06 17.75
N TRP A 46 5.33 -10.09 17.73
CA TRP A 46 6.45 -10.17 16.80
C TRP A 46 6.01 -10.14 15.35
N THR A 47 4.92 -10.84 15.00
CA THR A 47 4.36 -10.82 13.63
C THR A 47 3.99 -9.41 13.20
N GLY A 48 3.30 -8.65 14.05
CA GLY A 48 2.94 -7.26 13.76
C GLY A 48 4.16 -6.37 13.51
N TRP A 49 5.17 -6.47 14.37
CA TRP A 49 6.40 -5.71 14.23
C TRP A 49 7.19 -6.10 12.97
N ILE A 50 7.39 -7.38 12.71
CA ILE A 50 8.12 -7.86 11.53
C ILE A 50 7.41 -7.44 10.23
N LEU A 51 6.07 -7.50 10.16
CA LEU A 51 5.35 -7.03 8.98
C LEU A 51 5.41 -5.50 8.84
N GLY A 52 5.28 -4.78 9.94
CA GLY A 52 5.16 -3.33 9.93
C GLY A 52 6.49 -2.58 9.82
N ILE A 53 7.62 -3.15 10.25
CA ILE A 53 8.88 -2.41 10.37
C ILE A 53 9.41 -1.88 9.02
N SER A 54 9.30 -2.64 7.93
CA SER A 54 9.70 -2.16 6.60
C SER A 54 8.94 -0.92 6.16
N PRO A 55 7.59 -0.89 6.18
CA PRO A 55 6.80 0.31 5.91
C PRO A 55 7.18 1.49 6.80
N LEU A 56 7.38 1.26 8.10
CA LEU A 56 7.80 2.31 9.03
C LEU A 56 9.11 2.97 8.60
N ILE A 57 10.14 2.16 8.36
CA ILE A 57 11.44 2.66 7.92
C ILE A 57 11.33 3.33 6.55
N THR A 58 10.54 2.78 5.63
CA THR A 58 10.31 3.39 4.32
C THR A 58 9.71 4.80 4.45
N VAL A 59 8.74 5.02 5.35
CA VAL A 59 8.19 6.36 5.60
C VAL A 59 9.25 7.30 6.13
N LEU A 60 10.07 6.86 7.06
CA LEU A 60 11.15 7.67 7.66
C LEU A 60 12.25 8.01 6.65
N THR A 61 12.56 7.10 5.72
CA THR A 61 13.62 7.28 4.71
C THR A 61 13.13 7.87 3.38
N ALA A 62 11.82 7.95 3.16
CA ALA A 62 11.23 8.48 1.92
C ALA A 62 11.72 9.90 1.54
N PRO A 63 11.84 10.87 2.49
CA PRO A 63 12.39 12.20 2.18
C PRO A 63 13.85 12.15 1.71
N ILE A 64 14.65 11.24 2.28
CA ILE A 64 16.05 11.04 1.91
C ILE A 64 16.12 10.46 0.50
N SER A 65 15.33 9.44 0.20
CA SER A 65 15.24 8.82 -1.12
C SER A 65 14.78 9.81 -2.20
N GLY A 66 13.83 10.70 -1.87
CA GLY A 66 13.40 11.77 -2.76
C GLY A 66 14.53 12.73 -3.11
N ARG A 67 15.27 13.22 -2.11
CA ARG A 67 16.43 14.09 -2.32
C ARG A 67 17.55 13.39 -3.10
N LEU A 68 17.84 12.15 -2.74
CA LEU A 68 18.84 11.34 -3.46
C LEU A 68 18.48 11.19 -4.94
N GLY A 69 17.20 10.97 -5.26
CA GLY A 69 16.69 10.87 -6.64
C GLY A 69 16.83 12.17 -7.45
N GLU A 70 17.06 13.33 -6.80
CA GLU A 70 17.39 14.58 -7.48
C GLU A 70 18.86 14.65 -7.94
N HIS A 71 19.76 14.00 -7.21
CA HIS A 71 21.22 14.10 -7.41
C HIS A 71 21.82 12.93 -8.17
N ILE A 72 21.19 11.74 -8.12
CA ILE A 72 21.67 10.56 -8.82
C ILE A 72 20.84 10.25 -10.08
N ASP A 73 21.40 9.49 -11.00
CA ASP A 73 20.65 8.93 -12.12
C ASP A 73 19.53 8.02 -11.59
N PRO A 74 18.23 8.34 -11.83
CA PRO A 74 17.12 7.57 -11.28
C PRO A 74 17.09 6.11 -11.77
N LYS A 75 17.66 5.81 -12.94
CA LYS A 75 17.86 4.44 -13.42
C LYS A 75 18.79 3.67 -12.51
N ARG A 76 19.95 4.25 -12.14
CA ARG A 76 20.90 3.63 -11.22
C ARG A 76 20.27 3.46 -9.83
N GLY A 77 19.53 4.47 -9.36
CA GLY A 77 18.78 4.41 -8.11
C GLY A 77 17.78 3.25 -8.09
N PHE A 78 16.99 3.09 -9.14
CA PHE A 78 16.02 1.99 -9.28
C PHE A 78 16.72 0.64 -9.21
N ILE A 79 17.79 0.44 -10.01
CA ILE A 79 18.55 -0.82 -10.06
C ILE A 79 19.15 -1.15 -8.69
N ALA A 80 19.79 -0.17 -8.04
CA ALA A 80 20.39 -0.36 -6.73
C ALA A 80 19.36 -0.75 -5.67
N VAL A 81 18.20 -0.08 -5.64
CA VAL A 81 17.11 -0.36 -4.70
C VAL A 81 16.57 -1.78 -4.90
N GLN A 82 16.28 -2.19 -6.13
CA GLN A 82 15.77 -3.53 -6.41
C GLN A 82 16.80 -4.61 -6.09
N ALA A 83 18.07 -4.37 -6.41
CA ALA A 83 19.16 -5.30 -6.08
C ALA A 83 19.32 -5.46 -4.56
N PHE A 84 19.27 -4.36 -3.80
CA PHE A 84 19.34 -4.38 -2.34
C PHE A 84 18.12 -5.06 -1.71
N GLN A 85 16.93 -4.83 -2.24
CA GLN A 85 15.71 -5.51 -1.79
C GLN A 85 15.81 -7.03 -2.02
N GLY A 86 16.39 -7.46 -3.14
CA GLY A 86 16.69 -8.87 -3.40
C GLY A 86 17.59 -9.47 -2.32
N LEU A 87 18.66 -8.76 -1.90
CA LEU A 87 19.50 -9.18 -0.78
C LEU A 87 18.72 -9.25 0.54
N GLY A 88 17.81 -8.31 0.78
CA GLY A 88 16.93 -8.35 1.96
C GLY A 88 16.02 -9.58 1.97
N PHE A 89 15.51 -10.00 0.81
CA PHE A 89 14.71 -11.24 0.69
C PHE A 89 15.56 -12.49 0.93
N LEU A 90 16.82 -12.51 0.47
CA LEU A 90 17.76 -13.58 0.85
C LEU A 90 18.07 -13.57 2.34
N GLY A 91 18.18 -12.39 2.95
CA GLY A 91 18.29 -12.25 4.42
C GLY A 91 17.11 -12.89 5.13
N MET A 92 15.88 -12.67 4.64
CA MET A 92 14.69 -13.34 5.18
C MET A 92 14.73 -14.87 4.98
N ALA A 93 15.22 -15.35 3.83
CA ALA A 93 15.37 -16.79 3.57
C ALA A 93 16.41 -17.45 4.48
N ALA A 94 17.45 -16.71 4.84
CA ALA A 94 18.52 -17.17 5.73
C ALA A 94 18.16 -17.08 7.22
N ALA A 95 17.22 -16.20 7.60
CA ALA A 95 16.82 -15.97 8.98
C ALA A 95 16.34 -17.27 9.67
N ARG A 96 16.83 -17.49 10.88
CA ARG A 96 16.50 -18.64 11.75
C ARG A 96 15.75 -18.23 13.00
N THR A 97 15.79 -16.96 13.34
CA THR A 97 15.18 -16.38 14.54
C THR A 97 14.31 -15.17 14.19
N LEU A 98 13.36 -14.83 15.08
CA LEU A 98 12.49 -13.64 14.89
C LEU A 98 13.28 -12.32 14.83
N PRO A 99 14.32 -12.10 15.68
CA PRO A 99 15.17 -10.92 15.57
C PRO A 99 15.89 -10.80 14.21
N GLU A 100 16.46 -11.91 13.69
CA GLU A 100 17.09 -11.91 12.38
C GLU A 100 16.09 -11.56 11.27
N MET A 101 14.87 -12.09 11.33
CA MET A 101 13.79 -11.75 10.42
C MET A 101 13.42 -10.26 10.51
N LEU A 102 13.37 -9.71 11.73
CA LEU A 102 13.12 -8.28 11.95
C LEU A 102 14.22 -7.43 11.30
N VAL A 103 15.49 -7.77 11.51
CA VAL A 103 16.64 -7.05 10.90
C VAL A 103 16.57 -7.10 9.38
N ALA A 104 16.32 -8.27 8.79
CA ALA A 104 16.14 -8.40 7.33
C ALA A 104 15.01 -7.48 6.81
N ARG A 105 13.91 -7.40 7.54
CA ARG A 105 12.77 -6.50 7.23
C ARG A 105 13.10 -5.02 7.42
N MET A 106 13.94 -4.68 8.41
CA MET A 106 14.44 -3.30 8.60
C MET A 106 15.29 -2.88 7.39
N LEU A 107 16.23 -3.73 6.96
CA LEU A 107 17.06 -3.48 5.78
C LEU A 107 16.21 -3.27 4.52
N LEU A 108 15.16 -4.05 4.31
CA LEU A 108 14.21 -3.85 3.21
C LEU A 108 13.55 -2.48 3.25
N GLY A 109 13.21 -1.98 4.44
CA GLY A 109 12.60 -0.66 4.62
C GLY A 109 13.51 0.50 4.24
N LEU A 110 14.82 0.38 4.45
CA LEU A 110 15.79 1.42 4.11
C LEU A 110 15.79 1.77 2.61
N MET A 111 15.48 0.81 1.76
CA MET A 111 15.44 0.96 0.31
C MET A 111 14.00 0.81 -0.24
N GLY A 112 13.00 1.31 0.47
CA GLY A 112 11.57 1.12 0.12
C GLY A 112 11.06 1.95 -1.06
N ALA A 113 11.81 2.91 -1.57
CA ALA A 113 11.32 3.96 -2.47
C ALA A 113 11.45 3.66 -3.98
N VAL A 114 11.35 2.40 -4.40
CA VAL A 114 11.51 2.00 -5.81
C VAL A 114 10.57 2.72 -6.77
N SER A 115 9.30 2.90 -6.38
CA SER A 115 8.30 3.60 -7.19
C SER A 115 8.65 5.08 -7.40
N THR A 116 9.33 5.71 -6.45
CA THR A 116 9.81 7.09 -6.58
C THR A 116 10.76 7.22 -7.76
N PHE A 117 11.75 6.33 -7.87
CA PHE A 117 12.68 6.34 -9.00
C PHE A 117 11.98 6.03 -10.33
N ALA A 118 11.00 5.12 -10.35
CA ALA A 118 10.21 4.84 -11.54
C ALA A 118 9.45 6.08 -12.03
N PHE A 119 8.79 6.82 -11.14
CA PHE A 119 8.08 8.06 -11.50
C PHE A 119 9.02 9.20 -11.91
N ILE A 120 10.19 9.31 -11.28
CA ILE A 120 11.20 10.29 -11.70
C ILE A 120 11.70 9.98 -13.13
N MET A 121 11.96 8.70 -13.47
CA MET A 121 12.36 8.30 -14.81
C MET A 121 11.31 8.68 -15.85
N VAL A 122 10.02 8.43 -15.56
CA VAL A 122 8.93 8.81 -16.46
C VAL A 122 8.80 10.32 -16.59
N GLY A 123 8.90 11.06 -15.50
CA GLY A 123 8.86 12.53 -15.52
C GLY A 123 9.97 13.17 -16.37
N ARG A 124 11.09 12.47 -16.55
CA ARG A 124 12.25 12.91 -17.35
C ARG A 124 12.28 12.31 -18.77
N SER A 125 11.32 11.47 -19.16
CA SER A 125 11.37 10.74 -20.44
C SER A 125 10.98 11.57 -21.67
N GLY A 126 10.37 12.75 -21.49
CA GLY A 126 9.90 13.63 -22.58
C GLY A 126 8.70 13.09 -23.37
N GLY A 127 8.10 11.97 -22.94
CA GLY A 127 6.90 11.37 -23.54
C GLY A 127 5.60 11.77 -22.83
N ASP A 128 4.48 11.08 -23.14
CA ASP A 128 3.21 11.24 -22.43
C ASP A 128 3.33 10.67 -21.01
N VAL A 129 3.72 11.52 -20.07
CA VAL A 129 3.94 11.21 -18.66
C VAL A 129 2.67 10.62 -18.03
N ARG A 130 1.47 11.17 -18.36
CA ARG A 130 0.20 10.71 -17.81
C ARG A 130 -0.05 9.24 -18.18
N ARG A 131 0.13 8.90 -19.45
CA ARG A 131 -0.04 7.55 -19.99
C ARG A 131 0.95 6.56 -19.37
N GLN A 132 2.21 6.95 -19.28
CA GLN A 132 3.26 6.10 -18.70
C GLN A 132 3.06 5.85 -17.21
N VAL A 133 2.66 6.86 -16.42
CA VAL A 133 2.31 6.73 -15.02
C VAL A 133 1.12 5.78 -14.86
N SER A 134 0.09 5.87 -15.71
CA SER A 134 -1.05 4.96 -15.68
C SER A 134 -0.64 3.51 -15.93
N TYR A 135 0.26 3.26 -16.88
CA TYR A 135 0.77 1.91 -17.15
C TYR A 135 1.58 1.34 -15.97
N ILE A 136 2.41 2.17 -15.33
CA ILE A 136 3.15 1.77 -14.11
C ILE A 136 2.16 1.41 -12.99
N GLN A 137 1.16 2.25 -12.74
CA GLN A 137 0.16 1.99 -11.70
C GLN A 137 -0.64 0.73 -11.98
N SER A 138 -1.04 0.50 -13.23
CA SER A 138 -1.72 -0.74 -13.62
C SER A 138 -0.85 -1.96 -13.39
N GLY A 139 0.43 -1.89 -13.77
CA GLY A 139 1.39 -2.96 -13.50
C GLY A 139 1.54 -3.25 -12.00
N MET A 140 1.72 -2.19 -11.19
CA MET A 140 1.79 -2.33 -9.73
C MET A 140 0.54 -2.98 -9.14
N THR A 141 -0.64 -2.55 -9.57
CA THR A 141 -1.91 -3.10 -9.09
C THR A 141 -2.06 -4.57 -9.46
N LEU A 142 -1.76 -4.94 -10.70
CA LEU A 142 -1.79 -6.35 -11.14
C LEU A 142 -0.82 -7.21 -10.32
N GLY A 143 0.40 -6.73 -10.08
CA GLY A 143 1.36 -7.44 -9.23
C GLY A 143 0.85 -7.64 -7.81
N GLN A 144 0.26 -6.61 -7.22
CA GLN A 144 -0.33 -6.68 -5.87
C GLN A 144 -1.53 -7.63 -5.79
N VAL A 145 -2.34 -7.73 -6.83
CA VAL A 145 -3.52 -8.61 -6.87
C VAL A 145 -3.11 -10.07 -7.06
N LEU A 146 -2.21 -10.35 -8.01
CA LEU A 146 -1.84 -11.71 -8.38
C LEU A 146 -0.82 -12.35 -7.40
N GLY A 147 0.03 -11.52 -6.78
CA GLY A 147 1.12 -11.98 -5.92
C GLY A 147 0.67 -12.87 -4.75
N PRO A 148 -0.35 -12.50 -3.97
CA PRO A 148 -0.74 -13.24 -2.77
C PRO A 148 -1.18 -14.68 -3.05
N ALA A 149 -2.04 -14.90 -4.04
CA ALA A 149 -2.51 -16.25 -4.37
C ALA A 149 -1.36 -17.13 -4.91
N ALA A 150 -0.55 -16.58 -5.84
CA ALA A 150 0.61 -17.28 -6.36
C ALA A 150 1.65 -17.57 -5.25
N GLY A 151 1.90 -16.59 -4.37
CA GLY A 151 2.83 -16.73 -3.27
C GLY A 151 2.41 -17.76 -2.24
N ALA A 152 1.15 -17.78 -1.85
CA ALA A 152 0.61 -18.79 -0.95
C ALA A 152 0.71 -20.19 -1.54
N LEU A 153 0.31 -20.36 -2.81
CA LEU A 153 0.36 -21.65 -3.50
C LEU A 153 1.80 -22.18 -3.64
N VAL A 154 2.75 -21.32 -4.01
CA VAL A 154 4.14 -21.72 -4.14
C VAL A 154 4.74 -22.01 -2.75
N ALA A 155 4.51 -21.16 -1.76
CA ALA A 155 5.02 -21.37 -0.41
C ALA A 155 4.48 -22.66 0.24
N ALA A 156 3.22 -23.04 -0.04
CA ALA A 156 2.65 -24.30 0.42
C ALA A 156 3.37 -25.51 -0.19
N ARG A 157 3.81 -25.42 -1.44
CA ARG A 157 4.48 -26.54 -2.15
C ARG A 157 5.98 -26.63 -1.93
N VAL A 158 6.69 -25.51 -2.02
CA VAL A 158 8.17 -25.49 -1.98
C VAL A 158 8.73 -24.97 -0.65
N GLY A 159 7.86 -24.48 0.24
CA GLY A 159 8.22 -23.93 1.54
C GLY A 159 8.57 -22.44 1.49
N PHE A 160 8.56 -21.81 2.67
CA PHE A 160 8.70 -20.36 2.82
C PHE A 160 10.08 -19.83 2.38
N ARG A 161 11.16 -20.52 2.75
CA ARG A 161 12.53 -20.06 2.44
C ARG A 161 12.78 -19.99 0.95
N LEU A 162 12.39 -21.03 0.20
CA LEU A 162 12.55 -21.02 -1.25
C LEU A 162 11.65 -19.96 -1.90
N SER A 163 10.46 -19.70 -1.36
CA SER A 163 9.61 -18.60 -1.84
C SER A 163 10.29 -17.23 -1.68
N PHE A 164 11.04 -17.00 -0.59
CA PHE A 164 11.79 -15.76 -0.41
C PHE A 164 12.96 -15.66 -1.40
N VAL A 165 13.64 -16.77 -1.68
CA VAL A 165 14.68 -16.82 -2.73
C VAL A 165 14.10 -16.50 -4.11
N LEU A 166 12.93 -17.09 -4.45
CA LEU A 166 12.24 -16.77 -5.70
C LEU A 166 11.85 -15.29 -5.79
N GLY A 167 11.37 -14.71 -4.69
CA GLY A 167 11.12 -13.28 -4.60
C GLY A 167 12.37 -12.44 -4.84
N ALA A 168 13.54 -12.84 -4.30
CA ALA A 168 14.81 -12.17 -4.54
C ALA A 168 15.21 -12.23 -6.02
N VAL A 169 15.07 -13.39 -6.66
CA VAL A 169 15.35 -13.57 -8.10
C VAL A 169 14.46 -12.67 -8.95
N MET A 170 13.16 -12.57 -8.62
CA MET A 170 12.24 -11.67 -9.31
C MET A 170 12.68 -10.21 -9.20
N LEU A 171 13.13 -9.75 -8.02
CA LEU A 171 13.61 -8.37 -7.82
C LEU A 171 14.90 -8.12 -8.62
N TRP A 172 15.80 -9.09 -8.70
CA TRP A 172 17.00 -8.98 -9.54
C TRP A 172 16.66 -9.01 -11.03
N ALA A 173 15.65 -9.78 -11.44
CA ALA A 173 15.13 -9.72 -12.79
C ALA A 173 14.57 -8.32 -13.13
N CYS A 174 13.90 -7.63 -12.18
CA CYS A 174 13.51 -6.23 -12.36
C CYS A 174 14.72 -5.32 -12.59
N SER A 175 15.79 -5.49 -11.81
CA SER A 175 17.05 -4.74 -12.00
C SER A 175 17.63 -4.97 -13.39
N ALA A 176 17.68 -6.22 -13.83
CA ALA A 176 18.17 -6.59 -15.15
C ALA A 176 17.32 -6.01 -16.28
N LEU A 177 15.99 -6.14 -16.19
CA LEU A 177 15.06 -5.58 -17.18
C LEU A 177 15.25 -4.08 -17.36
N VAL A 178 15.33 -3.32 -16.27
CA VAL A 178 15.53 -1.86 -16.33
C VAL A 178 16.93 -1.52 -16.80
N SER A 179 17.94 -2.28 -16.40
CA SER A 179 19.33 -2.09 -16.82
C SER A 179 19.47 -2.16 -18.35
N TRP A 180 18.80 -3.12 -18.99
CA TRP A 180 18.89 -3.34 -20.44
C TRP A 180 17.87 -2.53 -21.26
N GLY A 181 16.65 -2.34 -20.74
CA GLY A 181 15.54 -1.81 -21.52
C GLY A 181 15.27 -0.32 -21.37
N VAL A 182 15.79 0.33 -20.31
CA VAL A 182 15.58 1.77 -20.07
C VAL A 182 16.87 2.54 -20.40
N PRO A 183 16.82 3.62 -21.20
CA PRO A 183 18.00 4.47 -21.42
C PRO A 183 18.42 5.20 -20.14
N PRO A 184 19.67 5.68 -20.04
CA PRO A 184 20.09 6.57 -18.95
C PRO A 184 19.17 7.80 -18.85
N GLY A 185 18.88 8.23 -17.62
CA GLY A 185 17.99 9.37 -17.39
C GLY A 185 18.60 10.70 -17.86
N GLN A 186 17.73 11.59 -18.37
CA GLN A 186 18.17 12.96 -18.67
C GLN A 186 18.25 13.80 -17.38
N PRO A 187 19.13 14.82 -17.33
CA PRO A 187 19.18 15.77 -16.23
C PRO A 187 17.84 16.49 -16.01
N ARG A 188 17.59 16.94 -14.80
CA ARG A 188 16.37 17.67 -14.44
C ARG A 188 16.32 19.01 -15.19
N ASP A 189 15.15 19.35 -15.72
CA ASP A 189 14.86 20.71 -16.19
C ASP A 189 14.54 21.60 -14.96
N PRO A 190 15.28 22.72 -14.72
CA PRO A 190 15.12 23.56 -13.53
C PRO A 190 13.79 24.34 -13.45
N LYS A 191 12.97 24.37 -14.49
CA LYS A 191 11.82 25.28 -14.64
C LYS A 191 10.48 24.77 -14.12
N ALA A 192 10.41 23.88 -13.15
CA ALA A 192 9.13 23.52 -12.54
C ALA A 192 8.56 24.67 -11.68
N ALA A 193 7.35 25.15 -12.01
CA ALA A 193 6.68 26.23 -11.29
C ALA A 193 6.50 25.90 -9.79
N PRO A 194 6.67 26.91 -8.89
CA PRO A 194 6.48 26.70 -7.46
C PRO A 194 5.02 26.35 -7.16
N ALA A 195 4.82 25.26 -6.40
CA ALA A 195 3.50 24.81 -5.99
C ALA A 195 2.92 25.74 -4.91
N ARG A 196 1.60 25.95 -4.92
CA ARG A 196 0.91 26.74 -3.90
C ARG A 196 0.96 26.04 -2.54
N PRO A 197 1.12 26.77 -1.42
CA PRO A 197 1.11 26.16 -0.09
C PRO A 197 -0.26 25.55 0.21
N THR A 198 -0.29 24.27 0.56
CA THR A 198 -1.50 23.58 1.04
C THR A 198 -1.66 23.86 2.53
N SER A 199 -2.88 24.07 3.01
CA SER A 199 -3.16 24.27 4.44
C SER A 199 -2.74 23.03 5.24
N VAL A 200 -1.96 23.21 6.31
CA VAL A 200 -1.53 22.13 7.22
C VAL A 200 -2.74 21.36 7.77
N ARG A 201 -3.83 22.06 8.08
CA ARG A 201 -5.07 21.45 8.59
C ARG A 201 -5.74 20.54 7.56
N GLU A 202 -5.81 21.00 6.30
CA GLU A 202 -6.37 20.20 5.20
C GLU A 202 -5.51 18.96 4.95
N LEU A 203 -4.19 19.14 4.90
CA LEU A 203 -3.22 18.06 4.74
C LEU A 203 -3.34 17.03 5.86
N ALA A 204 -3.39 17.46 7.12
CA ALA A 204 -3.55 16.58 8.28
C ALA A 204 -4.88 15.81 8.23
N THR A 205 -5.97 16.48 7.83
CA THR A 205 -7.29 15.84 7.73
C THR A 205 -7.30 14.76 6.65
N VAL A 206 -6.80 15.05 5.45
CA VAL A 206 -6.70 14.07 4.36
C VAL A 206 -5.81 12.90 4.77
N SER A 207 -4.68 13.20 5.41
CA SER A 207 -3.73 12.18 5.89
C SER A 207 -4.34 11.26 6.93
N LEU A 208 -5.13 11.77 7.87
CA LEU A 208 -5.84 10.96 8.87
C LEU A 208 -6.92 10.06 8.24
N VAL A 209 -7.68 10.58 7.27
CA VAL A 209 -8.67 9.80 6.51
C VAL A 209 -7.99 8.68 5.74
N VAL A 210 -6.89 8.97 5.05
CA VAL A 210 -6.11 7.97 4.31
C VAL A 210 -5.47 6.96 5.25
N LEU A 211 -4.94 7.39 6.38
CA LEU A 211 -4.34 6.52 7.39
C LEU A 211 -5.38 5.53 7.94
N ALA A 212 -6.52 6.03 8.41
CA ALA A 212 -7.59 5.19 8.95
C ALA A 212 -8.16 4.22 7.91
N GLY A 213 -8.45 4.70 6.70
CA GLY A 213 -8.95 3.85 5.61
C GLY A 213 -7.94 2.79 5.18
N SER A 214 -6.66 3.15 5.04
CA SER A 214 -5.62 2.19 4.64
C SER A 214 -5.30 1.18 5.74
N THR A 215 -5.43 1.55 7.02
CA THR A 215 -5.29 0.63 8.15
C THR A 215 -6.33 -0.49 8.08
N GLN A 216 -7.57 -0.19 7.65
CA GLN A 216 -8.61 -1.19 7.39
C GLN A 216 -8.29 -2.14 6.22
N ILE A 217 -7.33 -1.82 5.37
CA ILE A 217 -6.86 -2.73 4.30
C ILE A 217 -5.74 -3.63 4.82
N PHE A 218 -4.73 -3.06 5.46
CA PHE A 218 -3.45 -3.73 5.73
C PHE A 218 -3.42 -4.63 6.98
N PHE A 219 -4.42 -4.55 7.86
CA PHE A 219 -4.42 -5.31 9.12
C PHE A 219 -4.54 -6.83 8.92
N LEU A 220 -5.32 -7.27 7.93
CA LEU A 220 -5.80 -8.65 7.82
C LEU A 220 -4.67 -9.66 7.67
N THR A 221 -3.71 -9.38 6.79
CA THR A 221 -2.62 -10.34 6.47
C THR A 221 -1.88 -10.79 7.72
N SER A 222 -1.71 -9.91 8.71
CA SER A 222 -0.94 -10.19 9.92
C SER A 222 -1.61 -11.19 10.88
N ILE A 223 -2.93 -11.37 10.79
CA ILE A 223 -3.71 -12.20 11.69
C ILE A 223 -4.35 -13.42 11.01
N LEU A 224 -4.13 -13.62 9.72
CA LEU A 224 -4.70 -14.74 8.96
C LEU A 224 -4.50 -16.11 9.61
N PRO A 225 -3.29 -16.48 10.09
CA PRO A 225 -3.09 -17.80 10.68
C PRO A 225 -3.98 -18.09 11.90
N GLN A 226 -4.38 -17.04 12.62
CA GLN A 226 -5.16 -17.16 13.85
C GLN A 226 -6.66 -17.12 13.61
N ILE A 227 -7.10 -16.40 12.57
CA ILE A 227 -8.55 -16.22 12.33
C ILE A 227 -9.15 -17.28 11.41
N LEU A 228 -8.35 -17.94 10.56
CA LEU A 228 -8.86 -18.93 9.60
C LEU A 228 -9.33 -20.25 10.25
N PRO A 229 -8.60 -20.85 11.20
CA PRO A 229 -9.04 -22.10 11.83
C PRO A 229 -10.40 -21.99 12.55
N PRO A 230 -10.69 -20.92 13.33
CA PRO A 230 -12.02 -20.72 13.92
C PRO A 230 -13.14 -20.54 12.89
N LEU A 231 -12.82 -20.15 11.65
CA LEU A 231 -13.80 -20.03 10.55
C LEU A 231 -14.01 -21.33 9.77
N GLY A 232 -13.50 -22.45 10.29
CA GLY A 232 -13.69 -23.79 9.72
C GLY A 232 -12.67 -24.16 8.64
N VAL A 233 -11.53 -23.46 8.56
CA VAL A 233 -10.45 -23.79 7.60
C VAL A 233 -9.48 -24.78 8.25
N ALA A 234 -9.23 -25.92 7.59
CA ALA A 234 -8.24 -26.89 8.03
C ALA A 234 -6.83 -26.27 8.10
N THR A 235 -6.05 -26.65 9.12
CA THR A 235 -4.73 -26.06 9.37
C THR A 235 -3.80 -26.14 8.17
N GLU A 236 -3.86 -27.26 7.43
CA GLU A 236 -3.03 -27.52 6.24
C GLU A 236 -3.36 -26.57 5.08
N SER A 237 -4.60 -26.09 4.98
CA SER A 237 -5.08 -25.24 3.90
C SER A 237 -5.14 -23.74 4.26
N THR A 238 -4.80 -23.37 5.50
CA THR A 238 -4.91 -21.97 5.96
C THR A 238 -4.07 -20.99 5.13
N LEU A 239 -2.89 -21.39 4.68
CA LEU A 239 -2.03 -20.55 3.85
C LEU A 239 -2.66 -20.31 2.46
N GLU A 240 -3.18 -21.36 1.82
CA GLU A 240 -3.79 -21.27 0.49
C GLU A 240 -5.08 -20.45 0.54
N VAL A 241 -5.95 -20.74 1.50
CA VAL A 241 -7.19 -19.98 1.72
C VAL A 241 -6.89 -18.53 2.06
N GLY A 242 -5.89 -18.27 2.88
CA GLY A 242 -5.41 -16.92 3.18
C GLY A 242 -4.94 -16.18 1.92
N GLY A 243 -4.20 -16.87 1.05
CA GLY A 243 -3.79 -16.33 -0.25
C GLY A 243 -4.96 -15.96 -1.15
N VAL A 244 -5.98 -16.83 -1.23
CA VAL A 244 -7.22 -16.58 -1.99
C VAL A 244 -8.00 -15.39 -1.41
N LEU A 245 -8.11 -15.29 -0.09
CA LEU A 245 -8.78 -14.16 0.56
C LEU A 245 -8.07 -12.83 0.26
N ILE A 246 -6.74 -12.80 0.32
CA ILE A 246 -5.99 -11.58 0.00
C ILE A 246 -6.06 -11.26 -1.50
N PHE A 247 -6.05 -12.27 -2.38
CA PHE A 247 -6.30 -12.08 -3.81
C PHE A 247 -7.68 -11.46 -4.05
N ALA A 248 -8.74 -12.02 -3.47
CA ALA A 248 -10.10 -11.49 -3.57
C ALA A 248 -10.18 -10.04 -3.05
N THR A 249 -9.49 -9.74 -1.94
CA THR A 249 -9.32 -8.38 -1.41
C THR A 249 -8.67 -7.44 -2.43
N GLY A 250 -7.65 -7.91 -3.13
CA GLY A 250 -6.98 -7.16 -4.20
C GLY A 250 -7.90 -6.87 -5.39
N VAL A 251 -8.71 -7.86 -5.81
CA VAL A 251 -9.73 -7.69 -6.85
C VAL A 251 -10.77 -6.65 -6.41
N ALA A 252 -11.30 -6.76 -5.19
CA ALA A 252 -12.25 -5.79 -4.64
C ALA A 252 -11.66 -4.38 -4.62
N ALA A 253 -10.38 -4.23 -4.21
CA ALA A 253 -9.68 -2.96 -4.19
C ALA A 253 -9.56 -2.35 -5.60
N SER A 254 -9.24 -3.17 -6.59
CA SER A 254 -9.15 -2.72 -7.98
C SER A 254 -10.48 -2.26 -8.53
N LEU A 255 -11.54 -3.05 -8.34
CA LEU A 255 -12.91 -2.70 -8.76
C LEU A 255 -13.41 -1.42 -8.08
N GLY A 256 -13.20 -1.30 -6.77
CA GLY A 256 -13.58 -0.10 -6.02
C GLY A 256 -12.84 1.15 -6.50
N ALA A 257 -11.53 1.06 -6.70
CA ALA A 257 -10.73 2.17 -7.22
C ALA A 257 -11.14 2.58 -8.64
N MET A 258 -11.49 1.62 -9.51
CA MET A 258 -11.97 1.90 -10.87
C MET A 258 -13.35 2.58 -10.88
N ALA A 259 -14.21 2.24 -9.92
CA ALA A 259 -15.53 2.85 -9.79
C ALA A 259 -15.48 4.27 -9.17
N ALA A 260 -14.39 4.63 -8.48
CA ALA A 260 -14.24 5.86 -7.73
C ALA A 260 -14.59 7.15 -8.52
N PRO A 261 -14.09 7.37 -9.76
CA PRO A 261 -14.39 8.60 -10.51
C PRO A 261 -15.89 8.76 -10.80
N ARG A 262 -16.55 7.69 -11.29
CA ARG A 262 -17.97 7.71 -11.61
C ARG A 262 -18.84 7.97 -10.38
N LEU A 263 -18.48 7.36 -9.26
CA LEU A 263 -19.21 7.54 -8.00
C LEU A 263 -18.99 8.95 -7.42
N ALA A 264 -17.80 9.53 -7.62
CA ALA A 264 -17.52 10.91 -7.27
C ALA A 264 -18.31 11.92 -8.13
N GLU A 265 -18.48 11.65 -9.42
CA GLU A 265 -19.33 12.47 -10.31
C GLU A 265 -20.81 12.45 -9.87
N LEU A 266 -21.31 11.29 -9.42
CA LEU A 266 -22.71 11.13 -9.01
C LEU A 266 -23.01 11.73 -7.61
N LEU A 267 -22.11 11.52 -6.66
CA LEU A 267 -22.32 11.86 -5.24
C LEU A 267 -21.58 13.11 -4.80
N GLY A 268 -20.59 13.56 -5.59
CA GLY A 268 -19.59 14.54 -5.17
C GLY A 268 -18.48 13.88 -4.32
N ASP A 269 -17.23 14.31 -4.50
CA ASP A 269 -16.02 13.69 -3.88
C ASP A 269 -16.15 13.43 -2.39
N ARG A 270 -16.73 14.38 -1.64
CA ARG A 270 -16.88 14.27 -0.20
C ARG A 270 -17.92 13.28 0.26
N GLN A 271 -19.10 13.36 -0.34
CA GLN A 271 -20.19 12.45 0.00
C GLN A 271 -19.75 11.03 -0.36
N ALA A 272 -19.06 10.85 -1.48
CA ALA A 272 -18.48 9.58 -1.86
C ALA A 272 -17.50 9.07 -0.78
N VAL A 273 -16.50 9.85 -0.39
CA VAL A 273 -15.55 9.46 0.68
C VAL A 273 -16.28 9.14 1.99
N ARG A 274 -17.27 9.95 2.37
CA ARG A 274 -18.06 9.75 3.59
C ARG A 274 -18.84 8.42 3.56
N TRP A 275 -19.58 8.16 2.50
CA TRP A 275 -20.38 6.95 2.36
C TRP A 275 -19.50 5.71 2.26
N PHE A 276 -18.37 5.79 1.58
CA PHE A 276 -17.41 4.71 1.48
C PHE A 276 -16.75 4.37 2.83
N LEU A 277 -16.39 5.38 3.63
CA LEU A 277 -15.87 5.15 4.98
C LEU A 277 -16.94 4.52 5.90
N LEU A 278 -18.18 5.03 5.83
CA LEU A 278 -19.29 4.47 6.60
C LEU A 278 -19.56 3.01 6.22
N GLY A 279 -19.74 2.74 4.93
CA GLY A 279 -20.02 1.40 4.43
C GLY A 279 -18.89 0.42 4.74
N SER A 280 -17.64 0.82 4.53
CA SER A 280 -16.48 0.02 4.87
C SER A 280 -16.41 -0.31 6.35
N SER A 281 -16.61 0.68 7.23
CA SER A 281 -16.58 0.48 8.68
C SER A 281 -17.73 -0.41 9.15
N LEU A 282 -18.91 -0.30 8.53
CA LEU A 282 -20.04 -1.17 8.82
C LEU A 282 -19.73 -2.63 8.43
N PHE A 283 -19.28 -2.87 7.19
CA PHE A 283 -18.88 -4.22 6.76
C PHE A 283 -17.71 -4.76 7.59
N LEU A 284 -16.79 -3.91 8.04
CA LEU A 284 -15.71 -4.34 8.93
C LEU A 284 -16.25 -4.78 10.30
N ALA A 285 -17.22 -4.06 10.85
CA ALA A 285 -17.86 -4.46 12.11
C ALA A 285 -18.63 -5.79 11.97
N THR A 286 -19.30 -6.03 10.83
CA THR A 286 -20.03 -7.29 10.59
C THR A 286 -19.12 -8.51 10.45
N LEU A 287 -17.81 -8.34 10.19
CA LEU A 287 -16.86 -9.46 10.26
C LEU A 287 -16.84 -10.13 11.64
N ALA A 288 -17.20 -9.41 12.70
CA ALA A 288 -17.27 -9.94 14.06
C ALA A 288 -18.27 -11.08 14.24
N VAL A 289 -19.27 -11.17 13.38
CA VAL A 289 -20.33 -12.20 13.43
C VAL A 289 -20.24 -13.21 12.29
N ALA A 290 -19.17 -13.18 11.50
CA ALA A 290 -18.96 -14.14 10.42
C ALA A 290 -18.67 -15.54 11.01
N GLY A 291 -19.57 -16.49 10.78
CA GLY A 291 -19.46 -17.86 11.32
C GLY A 291 -18.66 -18.85 10.47
N ASN A 292 -18.24 -18.47 9.26
CA ASN A 292 -17.46 -19.31 8.37
C ASN A 292 -16.64 -18.47 7.39
N VAL A 293 -15.69 -19.12 6.71
CA VAL A 293 -14.73 -18.46 5.81
C VAL A 293 -15.40 -17.82 4.59
N TRP A 294 -16.50 -18.37 4.10
CA TRP A 294 -17.21 -17.84 2.94
C TRP A 294 -17.93 -16.52 3.27
N ALA A 295 -18.67 -16.50 4.41
CA ALA A 295 -19.31 -15.30 4.89
C ALA A 295 -18.26 -14.22 5.22
N PHE A 296 -17.17 -14.61 5.87
CA PHE A 296 -16.04 -13.72 6.16
C PHE A 296 -15.44 -13.13 4.86
N GLY A 297 -15.17 -13.97 3.86
CA GLY A 297 -14.63 -13.57 2.57
C GLY A 297 -15.53 -12.61 1.81
N ALA A 298 -16.83 -12.89 1.77
CA ALA A 298 -17.83 -12.04 1.12
C ALA A 298 -17.93 -10.66 1.80
N LEU A 299 -18.04 -10.62 3.13
CA LEU A 299 -18.09 -9.38 3.90
C LEU A 299 -16.78 -8.59 3.76
N ARG A 300 -15.65 -9.27 3.76
CA ARG A 300 -14.34 -8.65 3.55
C ARG A 300 -14.21 -8.08 2.13
N PHE A 301 -14.70 -8.78 1.11
CA PHE A 301 -14.74 -8.28 -0.26
C PHE A 301 -15.54 -6.99 -0.36
N LEU A 302 -16.75 -6.95 0.19
CA LEU A 302 -17.60 -5.75 0.22
C LEU A 302 -16.95 -4.61 1.01
N GLN A 303 -16.35 -4.94 2.14
CA GLN A 303 -15.63 -3.97 2.96
C GLN A 303 -14.50 -3.29 2.16
N VAL A 304 -13.69 -4.07 1.44
CA VAL A 304 -12.57 -3.52 0.66
C VAL A 304 -13.05 -2.82 -0.59
N LEU A 305 -14.10 -3.31 -1.23
CA LEU A 305 -14.75 -2.60 -2.34
C LEU A 305 -15.18 -1.18 -1.93
N CYS A 306 -15.68 -1.01 -0.70
CA CYS A 306 -16.05 0.29 -0.14
C CYS A 306 -14.82 1.15 0.23
N ILE A 307 -13.76 0.58 0.83
CA ILE A 307 -12.67 1.41 1.33
C ILE A 307 -11.67 1.82 0.23
N ALA A 308 -11.54 1.03 -0.83
CA ALA A 308 -10.56 1.27 -1.88
C ALA A 308 -10.70 2.63 -2.59
N PRO A 309 -11.90 3.15 -2.87
CA PRO A 309 -12.09 4.48 -3.47
C PRO A 309 -11.60 5.64 -2.59
N VAL A 310 -11.53 5.46 -1.27
CA VAL A 310 -11.23 6.55 -0.33
C VAL A 310 -9.87 7.20 -0.60
N PHE A 311 -8.83 6.40 -0.86
CA PHE A 311 -7.49 6.95 -1.11
C PHE A 311 -7.44 7.79 -2.39
N PRO A 312 -7.82 7.30 -3.58
CA PRO A 312 -7.77 8.10 -4.79
C PRO A 312 -8.66 9.35 -4.73
N LEU A 313 -9.84 9.26 -4.11
CA LEU A 313 -10.74 10.42 -3.94
C LEU A 313 -10.16 11.45 -2.97
N ALA A 314 -9.59 11.01 -1.85
CA ALA A 314 -8.94 11.90 -0.89
C ALA A 314 -7.72 12.62 -1.50
N VAL A 315 -6.93 11.93 -2.33
CA VAL A 315 -5.81 12.54 -3.07
C VAL A 315 -6.34 13.51 -4.14
N ALA A 316 -7.37 13.13 -4.90
CA ALA A 316 -7.96 13.98 -5.93
C ALA A 316 -8.49 15.30 -5.36
N ALA A 317 -9.08 15.27 -4.16
CA ALA A 317 -9.60 16.46 -3.50
C ALA A 317 -8.54 17.55 -3.24
N ILE A 318 -7.26 17.14 -3.06
CA ILE A 318 -6.15 18.08 -2.82
C ILE A 318 -5.23 18.25 -4.03
N ALA A 319 -5.20 17.31 -4.98
CA ALA A 319 -4.22 17.24 -6.06
C ALA A 319 -4.16 18.50 -6.93
N GLN A 320 -5.31 19.16 -7.16
CA GLN A 320 -5.37 20.38 -7.98
C GLN A 320 -4.70 21.60 -7.31
N ARG A 321 -4.48 21.56 -5.99
CA ARG A 321 -3.97 22.68 -5.19
C ARG A 321 -2.70 22.34 -4.45
N ALA A 322 -2.42 21.04 -4.24
CA ALA A 322 -1.35 20.55 -3.41
C ALA A 322 0.01 20.55 -4.14
N SER A 323 1.06 20.84 -3.41
CA SER A 323 2.42 20.60 -3.86
C SER A 323 2.70 19.09 -4.00
N GLY A 324 3.68 18.70 -4.81
CA GLY A 324 4.15 17.32 -4.87
C GLY A 324 4.56 16.78 -3.49
N GLY A 325 5.12 17.64 -2.62
CA GLY A 325 5.43 17.29 -1.23
C GLY A 325 4.19 16.97 -0.39
N ALA A 326 3.08 17.69 -0.57
CA ALA A 326 1.83 17.42 0.14
C ALA A 326 1.21 16.07 -0.30
N ILE A 327 1.22 15.78 -1.61
CA ILE A 327 0.79 14.46 -2.13
C ILE A 327 1.68 13.34 -1.58
N GLY A 328 3.00 13.57 -1.53
CA GLY A 328 3.96 12.64 -0.94
C GLY A 328 3.69 12.37 0.54
N PHE A 329 3.32 13.40 1.31
CA PHE A 329 2.97 13.26 2.72
C PHE A 329 1.70 12.41 2.92
N VAL A 330 0.66 12.63 2.11
CA VAL A 330 -0.56 11.79 2.13
C VAL A 330 -0.24 10.34 1.73
N ASN A 331 0.60 10.13 0.73
CA ASN A 331 1.05 8.76 0.39
C ASN A 331 1.87 8.12 1.51
N SER A 332 2.68 8.90 2.23
CA SER A 332 3.39 8.42 3.43
C SER A 332 2.42 7.97 4.52
N SER A 333 1.26 8.63 4.68
CA SER A 333 0.21 8.19 5.61
C SER A 333 -0.37 6.82 5.21
N ARG A 334 -0.54 6.56 3.91
CA ARG A 334 -0.94 5.24 3.40
C ARG A 334 0.10 4.17 3.71
N ILE A 335 1.38 4.47 3.51
CA ILE A 335 2.48 3.54 3.83
C ILE A 335 2.57 3.35 5.34
N GLY A 336 2.36 4.40 6.15
CA GLY A 336 2.30 4.32 7.62
C GLY A 336 1.19 3.40 8.11
N ALA A 337 0.05 3.34 7.41
CA ALA A 337 -1.01 2.39 7.71
C ALA A 337 -0.57 0.93 7.55
N ALA A 338 0.37 0.64 6.66
CA ALA A 338 0.94 -0.71 6.51
C ALA A 338 1.87 -1.10 7.69
N PHE A 339 2.26 -0.14 8.54
CA PHE A 339 2.85 -0.39 9.84
C PHE A 339 1.77 -0.50 10.93
N ILE A 340 0.89 0.51 11.02
CA ILE A 340 -0.11 0.61 12.10
C ILE A 340 -1.09 -0.57 12.05
N GLY A 341 -1.56 -0.96 10.84
CA GLY A 341 -2.52 -2.03 10.67
C GLY A 341 -2.08 -3.37 11.28
N PRO A 342 -0.96 -3.93 10.86
CA PRO A 342 -0.43 -5.16 11.43
C PRO A 342 -0.14 -5.07 12.93
N VAL A 343 0.54 -4.00 13.39
CA VAL A 343 0.91 -3.84 14.80
C VAL A 343 -0.33 -3.73 15.67
N LEU A 344 -1.30 -2.91 15.29
CA LEU A 344 -2.55 -2.75 16.03
C LEU A 344 -3.34 -4.05 16.07
N ALA A 345 -3.53 -4.70 14.92
CA ALA A 345 -4.32 -5.92 14.84
C ALA A 345 -3.73 -7.06 15.69
N THR A 346 -2.41 -7.28 15.59
CA THR A 346 -1.75 -8.35 16.33
C THR A 346 -1.65 -8.04 17.83
N THR A 347 -1.46 -6.78 18.21
CA THR A 347 -1.46 -6.37 19.61
C THR A 347 -2.84 -6.57 20.24
N LEU A 348 -3.90 -6.14 19.56
CA LEU A 348 -5.27 -6.39 20.05
C LEU A 348 -5.58 -7.88 20.14
N LEU A 349 -5.26 -8.64 19.08
CA LEU A 349 -5.54 -10.08 19.04
C LEU A 349 -4.71 -10.88 20.04
N SER A 350 -3.60 -10.35 20.56
CA SER A 350 -2.79 -11.01 21.58
C SER A 350 -3.49 -11.10 22.95
N SER A 351 -4.53 -10.29 23.17
CA SER A 351 -5.25 -10.21 24.45
C SER A 351 -6.78 -10.18 24.33
N LEU A 352 -7.29 -9.97 23.12
CA LEU A 352 -8.73 -9.81 22.85
C LEU A 352 -9.18 -10.75 21.72
N PRO A 353 -10.46 -11.11 21.65
CA PRO A 353 -10.99 -11.93 20.57
C PRO A 353 -10.92 -11.20 19.20
N PRO A 354 -10.94 -11.93 18.07
CA PRO A 354 -10.90 -11.34 16.72
C PRO A 354 -11.97 -10.26 16.48
N ALA A 355 -13.16 -10.44 17.06
CA ALA A 355 -14.25 -9.47 16.98
C ALA A 355 -13.83 -8.08 17.47
N ALA A 356 -13.05 -7.99 18.55
CA ALA A 356 -12.57 -6.72 19.09
C ALA A 356 -11.65 -6.00 18.10
N VAL A 357 -10.81 -6.72 17.35
CA VAL A 357 -9.95 -6.14 16.30
C VAL A 357 -10.80 -5.46 15.24
N TYR A 358 -11.84 -6.14 14.75
CA TYR A 358 -12.71 -5.60 13.69
C TYR A 358 -13.49 -4.40 14.20
N LEU A 359 -14.03 -4.44 15.41
CA LEU A 359 -14.81 -3.35 16.00
C LEU A 359 -13.93 -2.12 16.27
N VAL A 360 -12.71 -2.29 16.80
CA VAL A 360 -11.78 -1.15 17.01
C VAL A 360 -11.40 -0.50 15.70
N LEU A 361 -11.06 -1.28 14.67
CA LEU A 361 -10.71 -0.74 13.35
C LEU A 361 -11.91 -0.07 12.67
N ALA A 362 -13.14 -0.60 12.86
CA ALA A 362 -14.36 0.02 12.39
C ALA A 362 -14.60 1.36 13.11
N ALA A 363 -14.43 1.40 14.43
CA ALA A 363 -14.56 2.62 15.22
C ALA A 363 -13.55 3.70 14.81
N LEU A 364 -12.30 3.33 14.54
CA LEU A 364 -11.29 4.26 14.00
C LEU A 364 -11.72 4.84 12.64
N GLY A 365 -12.28 4.01 11.75
CA GLY A 365 -12.84 4.47 10.47
C GLY A 365 -14.01 5.44 10.67
N LEU A 366 -14.94 5.14 11.58
CA LEU A 366 -16.07 6.02 11.91
C LEU A 366 -15.61 7.33 12.54
N ALA A 367 -14.60 7.32 13.39
CA ALA A 367 -14.08 8.51 14.07
C ALA A 367 -13.55 9.58 13.10
N VAL A 368 -13.07 9.18 11.92
CA VAL A 368 -12.58 10.14 10.91
C VAL A 368 -13.67 10.65 9.97
N VAL A 369 -14.87 10.06 9.95
CA VAL A 369 -15.99 10.50 9.09
C VAL A 369 -16.37 11.99 9.31
N PRO A 370 -16.46 12.51 10.56
CA PRO A 370 -16.73 13.92 10.78
C PRO A 370 -15.65 14.87 10.25
N LEU A 371 -14.40 14.39 10.13
CA LEU A 371 -13.29 15.18 9.60
C LEU A 371 -13.48 15.44 8.09
N VAL A 372 -14.08 14.49 7.37
CA VAL A 372 -14.38 14.66 5.94
C VAL A 372 -15.31 15.88 5.71
N ALA A 373 -16.25 16.14 6.60
CA ALA A 373 -17.13 17.31 6.52
C ALA A 373 -16.37 18.65 6.67
N ARG A 374 -15.17 18.63 7.26
CA ARG A 374 -14.35 19.83 7.46
C ARG A 374 -13.48 20.17 6.25
N LEU A 375 -13.32 19.26 5.29
CA LEU A 375 -12.52 19.47 4.08
C LEU A 375 -13.09 20.55 3.13
N ASP A 376 -14.30 21.09 3.38
CA ASP A 376 -15.06 21.95 2.45
C ASP A 376 -15.47 23.33 2.96
N ARG A 377 -15.06 23.70 4.06
CA ARG A 377 -15.25 25.11 4.36
C ARG A 377 -14.33 25.92 3.45
N ARG A 378 -14.74 26.07 2.16
CA ARG A 378 -14.22 27.17 1.33
C ARG A 378 -14.31 28.41 2.19
N PRO A 379 -13.24 29.22 2.33
CA PRO A 379 -13.48 30.62 2.62
C PRO A 379 -14.38 31.08 1.47
N ARG A 380 -15.63 31.45 1.77
CA ARG A 380 -16.44 32.25 0.85
C ARG A 380 -15.56 33.43 0.54
N PHE A 381 -14.99 33.49 -0.66
CA PHE A 381 -14.59 34.77 -1.22
C PHE A 381 -15.85 35.60 -1.14
N ARG A 382 -15.87 36.58 -0.26
CA ARG A 382 -16.81 37.64 -0.24
C ARG A 382 -16.63 38.29 -1.62
N ASP A 383 -17.58 38.05 -2.51
CA ASP A 383 -17.73 38.85 -3.69
C ASP A 383 -17.82 40.27 -3.15
N ASP A 384 -16.77 41.03 -3.36
CA ASP A 384 -16.76 42.47 -3.02
C ASP A 384 -17.56 43.16 -4.13
N PRO A 385 -18.83 43.57 -3.86
CA PRO A 385 -19.65 44.27 -4.84
C PRO A 385 -19.32 45.76 -4.76
N GLY A 386 -18.06 46.15 -5.07
CA GLY A 386 -17.63 47.53 -4.86
C GLY A 386 -16.44 47.95 -5.68
N GLY A 387 -16.45 47.69 -6.98
CA GLY A 387 -15.57 48.32 -7.96
C GLY A 387 -16.38 49.23 -8.89
N GLY A 388 -17.03 50.26 -8.30
CA GLY A 388 -17.66 51.30 -9.08
C GLY A 388 -16.65 51.98 -9.99
N VAL A 389 -16.85 51.83 -11.28
CA VAL A 389 -16.28 52.67 -12.32
C VAL A 389 -16.82 54.08 -12.10
N THR A 390 -15.95 55.02 -11.75
CA THR A 390 -16.20 56.45 -11.93
C THR A 390 -15.20 56.98 -12.91
N ALA A 391 -15.75 57.44 -14.04
CA ALA A 391 -15.31 58.42 -15.04
C ALA A 391 -13.83 58.48 -15.42
#